data_2396d86547df9e33ce524ffa82d9456b
#
_entry.id   2396d86547df9e33ce524ffa82d9456b
#
_cell.length_a   1.000
_cell.length_b   1.000
_cell.length_c   1.000
_cell.angle_alpha   90.00
_cell.angle_beta   90.00
_cell.angle_gamma   90.00
#
_symmetry.space_group_name_H-M   'P 1'
#
loop_
_entity.id
_entity.type
_entity.pdbx_description
1 polymer ?
#
loop_
_entity_poly.entity_id
_entity_poly.type
_entity_poly.pdbx_seq_one_letter_code
_entity_poly.pdbx_strand_id
1 'polypeptide(L)'
;MGRLKPKSIQELAACLALVRGPCISEKLDEVYMQIVEGKKEVELIHPIYDNVTKNTNGILIYQEQIIQLLNDLGFEPEDSFSCMKAMAKKKVDKVASYKADYDKITSKYMDLEISKRIWNILEVQALYCFNQSHAVAYALICYATAYYKVHYPLEWMAATLTNAYE
;
A
#
# COMPACT_ATOMS: atom_id res chain seq x y z
N MET A 1 12.62 -9.37 5.34
CA MET A 1 12.56 -9.95 3.98
C MET A 1 12.78 -11.46 3.93
N GLY A 2 13.58 -12.10 4.77
CA GLY A 2 13.83 -13.54 4.69
C GLY A 2 12.63 -14.48 4.90
N ARG A 3 11.53 -13.99 5.45
CA ARG A 3 10.28 -14.75 5.63
C ARG A 3 9.30 -14.60 4.46
N LEU A 4 9.26 -13.44 3.83
CA LEU A 4 8.45 -13.19 2.64
C LEU A 4 9.23 -13.73 1.43
N LYS A 5 8.67 -14.74 0.78
CA LYS A 5 9.22 -15.32 -0.47
C LYS A 5 8.35 -14.83 -1.63
N PRO A 6 8.53 -13.58 -2.12
CA PRO A 6 7.70 -13.05 -3.18
C PRO A 6 7.81 -13.89 -4.44
N LYS A 7 6.68 -14.21 -5.07
CA LYS A 7 6.58 -15.03 -6.27
C LYS A 7 6.34 -14.19 -7.53
N SER A 8 6.12 -12.90 -7.36
CA SER A 8 5.89 -11.94 -8.45
C SER A 8 6.54 -10.59 -8.16
N ILE A 9 6.68 -9.77 -9.20
CA ILE A 9 7.15 -8.38 -9.05
C ILE A 9 6.20 -7.55 -8.18
N GLN A 10 4.89 -7.82 -8.29
CA GLN A 10 3.86 -7.15 -7.49
C GLN A 10 4.02 -7.47 -6.00
N GLU A 11 4.23 -8.74 -5.65
CA GLU A 11 4.48 -9.14 -4.27
C GLU A 11 5.81 -8.56 -3.75
N LEU A 12 6.85 -8.52 -4.59
CA LEU A 12 8.13 -7.90 -4.22
C LEU A 12 7.97 -6.40 -3.97
N ALA A 13 7.20 -5.70 -4.80
CA ALA A 13 6.90 -4.29 -4.61
C ALA A 13 6.11 -4.05 -3.31
N ALA A 14 5.10 -4.89 -3.00
CA ALA A 14 4.37 -4.83 -1.74
C ALA A 14 5.29 -5.06 -0.53
N CYS A 15 6.20 -6.03 -0.60
CA CYS A 15 7.20 -6.26 0.43
C CYS A 15 8.08 -5.04 0.67
N LEU A 16 8.57 -4.39 -0.41
CA LEU A 16 9.38 -3.18 -0.31
C LEU A 16 8.63 -2.00 0.31
N ALA A 17 7.34 -1.89 0.01
CA ALA A 17 6.48 -0.85 0.57
C ALA A 17 6.16 -1.08 2.05
N LEU A 18 6.02 -2.35 2.49
CA LEU A 18 5.65 -2.72 3.85
C LEU A 18 6.84 -2.79 4.82
N VAL A 19 8.05 -3.13 4.35
CA VAL A 19 9.25 -3.24 5.21
C VAL A 19 9.85 -1.85 5.47
N ARG A 20 9.06 -1.01 6.15
CA ARG A 20 9.47 0.33 6.58
C ARG A 20 8.99 0.59 8.00
N GLY A 21 9.74 1.43 8.75
CA GLY A 21 9.50 1.71 10.16
C GLY A 21 8.01 1.88 10.52
N PRO A 22 7.26 2.79 9.89
CA PRO A 22 5.86 3.02 10.23
C PRO A 22 4.95 1.81 10.00
N CYS A 23 5.13 1.06 8.91
CA CYS A 23 4.33 -0.14 8.63
C CYS A 23 4.63 -1.28 9.61
N ILE A 24 5.90 -1.40 10.03
CA ILE A 24 6.34 -2.38 11.01
C ILE A 24 5.75 -2.05 12.39
N SER A 25 5.71 -0.77 12.78
CA SER A 25 5.10 -0.34 14.05
C SER A 25 3.63 -0.71 14.14
N GLU A 26 2.90 -0.65 13.02
CA GLU A 26 1.48 -1.02 12.92
C GLU A 26 1.28 -2.51 12.61
N LYS A 27 2.35 -3.30 12.52
CA LYS A 27 2.34 -4.74 12.21
C LYS A 27 1.65 -5.10 10.89
N LEU A 28 1.61 -4.17 9.94
CA LEU A 28 0.99 -4.42 8.63
C LEU A 28 1.76 -5.47 7.82
N ASP A 29 3.07 -5.52 7.99
CA ASP A 29 3.95 -6.53 7.41
C ASP A 29 3.65 -7.93 7.98
N GLU A 30 3.39 -8.05 9.28
CA GLU A 30 3.01 -9.32 9.91
C GLU A 30 1.65 -9.82 9.42
N VAL A 31 0.65 -8.92 9.33
CA VAL A 31 -0.69 -9.26 8.82
C VAL A 31 -0.59 -9.72 7.36
N TYR A 32 0.13 -8.97 6.52
CA TYR A 32 0.36 -9.35 5.13
C TYR A 32 1.02 -10.73 5.01
N MET A 33 2.05 -11.01 5.82
CA MET A 33 2.71 -12.32 5.86
C MET A 33 1.77 -13.45 6.23
N GLN A 34 0.96 -13.27 7.27
CA GLN A 34 0.01 -14.29 7.72
C GLN A 34 -1.00 -14.65 6.63
N ILE A 35 -1.43 -13.67 5.84
CA ILE A 35 -2.34 -13.90 4.71
C ILE A 35 -1.63 -14.65 3.58
N VAL A 36 -0.43 -14.20 3.18
CA VAL A 36 0.36 -14.88 2.13
C VAL A 36 0.73 -16.32 2.50
N GLU A 37 0.98 -16.58 3.78
CA GLU A 37 1.26 -17.94 4.32
C GLU A 37 -0.01 -18.80 4.50
N GLY A 38 -1.20 -18.26 4.23
CA GLY A 38 -2.48 -18.95 4.42
C GLY A 38 -2.87 -19.18 5.89
N LYS A 39 -2.25 -18.44 6.82
CA LYS A 39 -2.54 -18.50 8.27
C LYS A 39 -3.69 -17.59 8.68
N LYS A 40 -4.02 -16.62 7.84
CA LYS A 40 -5.11 -15.68 8.03
C LYS A 40 -5.82 -15.49 6.69
N GLU A 41 -7.13 -15.48 6.72
CA GLU A 41 -7.96 -15.13 5.56
C GLU A 41 -8.02 -13.62 5.36
N VAL A 42 -8.22 -13.19 4.11
CA VAL A 42 -8.50 -11.79 3.80
C VAL A 42 -9.88 -11.46 4.33
N GLU A 43 -9.97 -10.45 5.16
CA GLU A 43 -11.24 -9.95 5.67
C GLU A 43 -11.92 -9.08 4.60
N LEU A 44 -13.10 -9.49 4.14
CA LEU A 44 -13.92 -8.72 3.21
C LEU A 44 -14.72 -7.67 4.01
N ILE A 45 -14.69 -6.42 3.55
CA ILE A 45 -15.32 -5.28 4.21
C ILE A 45 -16.50 -4.76 3.39
N HIS A 46 -16.24 -4.45 2.13
CA HIS A 46 -17.22 -3.93 1.18
C HIS A 46 -16.72 -4.11 -0.25
N PRO A 47 -17.57 -4.43 -1.23
CA PRO A 47 -17.13 -4.73 -2.61
C PRO A 47 -16.22 -3.68 -3.24
N ILE A 48 -16.45 -2.39 -2.98
CA ILE A 48 -15.59 -1.29 -3.48
C ILE A 48 -14.20 -1.37 -2.84
N TYR A 49 -14.11 -1.52 -1.52
CA TYR A 49 -12.85 -1.64 -0.79
C TYR A 49 -12.09 -2.91 -1.22
N ASP A 50 -12.80 -4.03 -1.26
CA ASP A 50 -12.24 -5.34 -1.56
C ASP A 50 -11.67 -5.41 -2.99
N ASN A 51 -12.35 -4.75 -3.95
CA ASN A 51 -11.85 -4.66 -5.33
C ASN A 51 -10.54 -3.87 -5.42
N VAL A 52 -10.42 -2.75 -4.72
CA VAL A 52 -9.20 -1.91 -4.72
C VAL A 52 -8.03 -2.61 -4.03
N THR A 53 -8.30 -3.41 -3.01
CA THR A 53 -7.27 -4.06 -2.19
C THR A 53 -7.01 -5.53 -2.55
N LYS A 54 -7.68 -6.08 -3.56
CA LYS A 54 -7.56 -7.50 -3.94
C LYS A 54 -6.13 -7.95 -4.24
N ASN A 55 -5.32 -7.09 -4.88
CA ASN A 55 -3.94 -7.38 -5.25
C ASN A 55 -2.93 -7.15 -4.11
N THR A 56 -3.41 -6.66 -2.98
CA THR A 56 -2.63 -6.36 -1.78
C THR A 56 -3.20 -7.03 -0.53
N ASN A 57 -3.92 -8.15 -0.72
CA ASN A 57 -4.45 -8.99 0.35
C ASN A 57 -5.32 -8.22 1.38
N GLY A 58 -6.18 -7.31 0.90
CA GLY A 58 -7.08 -6.53 1.74
C GLY A 58 -6.44 -5.35 2.47
N ILE A 59 -5.18 -5.01 2.16
CA ILE A 59 -4.44 -3.93 2.84
C ILE A 59 -4.21 -2.78 1.86
N LEU A 60 -4.50 -1.54 2.28
CA LEU A 60 -4.10 -0.34 1.54
C LEU A 60 -2.61 -0.09 1.75
N ILE A 61 -1.79 -0.43 0.77
CA ILE A 61 -0.33 -0.28 0.80
C ILE A 61 0.11 0.97 0.06
N TYR A 62 -0.62 1.33 -1.01
CA TYR A 62 -0.24 2.36 -1.96
C TYR A 62 -1.13 3.60 -1.89
N GLN A 63 -0.54 4.77 -2.11
CA GLN A 63 -1.27 6.04 -2.21
C GLN A 63 -2.30 6.01 -3.33
N GLU A 64 -1.96 5.37 -4.43
CA GLU A 64 -2.83 5.18 -5.60
C GLU A 64 -4.09 4.38 -5.26
N GLN A 65 -4.01 3.42 -4.34
CA GLN A 65 -5.19 2.69 -3.87
C GLN A 65 -6.13 3.57 -3.06
N ILE A 66 -5.61 4.49 -2.24
CA ILE A 66 -6.44 5.45 -1.50
C ILE A 66 -7.18 6.37 -2.46
N ILE A 67 -6.50 6.90 -3.47
CA ILE A 67 -7.10 7.76 -4.49
C ILE A 67 -8.17 6.99 -5.25
N GLN A 68 -7.87 5.76 -5.70
CA GLN A 68 -8.82 4.91 -6.40
C GLN A 68 -10.04 4.59 -5.54
N LEU A 69 -9.83 4.25 -4.26
CA LEU A 69 -10.92 3.97 -3.33
C LEU A 69 -11.85 5.18 -3.15
N LEU A 70 -11.30 6.37 -2.97
CA LEU A 70 -12.10 7.60 -2.84
C LEU A 70 -12.86 7.90 -4.14
N ASN A 71 -12.25 7.73 -5.30
CA ASN A 71 -12.92 7.87 -6.61
C ASN A 71 -14.08 6.87 -6.73
N ASP A 72 -13.85 5.60 -6.42
CA ASP A 72 -14.87 4.55 -6.51
C ASP A 72 -16.01 4.75 -5.50
N LEU A 73 -15.74 5.43 -4.39
CA LEU A 73 -16.74 5.85 -3.41
C LEU A 73 -17.54 7.09 -3.86
N GLY A 74 -17.11 7.81 -4.89
CA GLY A 74 -17.85 8.91 -5.50
C GLY A 74 -17.25 10.31 -5.32
N PHE A 75 -16.00 10.40 -4.90
CA PHE A 75 -15.26 11.67 -4.93
C PHE A 75 -14.79 12.01 -6.35
N GLU A 76 -14.71 13.29 -6.65
CA GLU A 76 -14.04 13.74 -7.86
C GLU A 76 -12.51 13.46 -7.78
N PRO A 77 -11.82 13.18 -8.90
CA PRO A 77 -10.40 12.81 -8.90
C PRO A 77 -9.47 13.82 -8.22
N GLU A 78 -9.73 15.11 -8.38
CA GLU A 78 -8.94 16.19 -7.75
C GLU A 78 -9.13 16.21 -6.24
N ASP A 79 -10.36 15.98 -5.76
CA ASP A 79 -10.69 15.91 -4.33
C ASP A 79 -10.11 14.66 -3.68
N SER A 80 -10.15 13.51 -4.37
CA SER A 80 -9.54 12.26 -3.90
C SER A 80 -8.04 12.41 -3.65
N PHE A 81 -7.32 13.04 -4.59
CA PHE A 81 -5.90 13.31 -4.43
C PHE A 81 -5.62 14.31 -3.30
N SER A 82 -6.44 15.36 -3.20
CA SER A 82 -6.30 16.39 -2.17
C SER A 82 -6.63 15.86 -0.78
N CYS A 83 -7.64 15.00 -0.67
CA CYS A 83 -8.01 14.29 0.56
C CYS A 83 -6.87 13.37 1.03
N MET A 84 -6.37 12.50 0.15
CA MET A 84 -5.21 11.66 0.44
C MET A 84 -4.01 12.47 0.95
N LYS A 85 -3.68 13.59 0.28
CA LYS A 85 -2.60 14.49 0.73
C LYS A 85 -2.88 15.16 2.08
N ALA A 86 -4.13 15.51 2.35
CA ALA A 86 -4.52 16.10 3.63
C ALA A 86 -4.34 15.10 4.78
N MET A 87 -4.76 13.84 4.59
CA MET A 87 -4.56 12.75 5.54
C MET A 87 -3.07 12.49 5.77
N ALA A 88 -2.28 12.28 4.71
CA ALA A 88 -0.85 12.01 4.81
C ALA A 88 -0.06 13.13 5.53
N LYS A 89 -0.52 14.38 5.43
CA LYS A 89 0.08 15.55 6.09
C LYS A 89 -0.57 15.92 7.42
N LYS A 90 -1.50 15.12 7.93
CA LYS A 90 -2.23 15.33 9.20
C LYS A 90 -2.90 16.70 9.30
N LYS A 91 -3.48 17.19 8.19
CA LYS A 91 -4.19 18.47 8.14
C LYS A 91 -5.62 18.31 8.68
N VAL A 92 -5.78 18.35 10.01
CA VAL A 92 -7.01 18.02 10.73
C VAL A 92 -8.24 18.72 10.15
N ASP A 93 -8.20 20.04 9.97
CA ASP A 93 -9.37 20.81 9.49
C ASP A 93 -9.81 20.38 8.08
N LYS A 94 -8.83 20.11 7.18
CA LYS A 94 -9.13 19.65 5.83
C LYS A 94 -9.67 18.22 5.82
N VAL A 95 -9.10 17.35 6.64
CA VAL A 95 -9.58 15.96 6.78
C VAL A 95 -11.01 15.95 7.30
N ALA A 96 -11.36 16.81 8.28
CA ALA A 96 -12.72 16.95 8.78
C ALA A 96 -13.73 17.40 7.71
N SER A 97 -13.32 18.34 6.83
CA SER A 97 -14.15 18.76 5.68
C SER A 97 -14.40 17.59 4.73
N TYR A 98 -13.35 16.86 4.32
CA TYR A 98 -13.51 15.68 3.45
C TYR A 98 -14.32 14.57 4.11
N LYS A 99 -14.24 14.42 5.45
CA LYS A 99 -15.08 13.46 6.18
C LYS A 99 -16.55 13.78 6.06
N ALA A 100 -16.92 15.05 6.14
CA ALA A 100 -18.32 15.47 5.97
C ALA A 100 -18.85 15.15 4.56
N ASP A 101 -18.02 15.39 3.52
CA ASP A 101 -18.38 15.05 2.14
C ASP A 101 -18.47 13.52 1.96
N TYR A 102 -17.53 12.78 2.53
CA TYR A 102 -17.52 11.32 2.53
C TYR A 102 -18.82 10.76 3.15
N ASP A 103 -19.19 11.23 4.34
CA ASP A 103 -20.41 10.78 5.03
C ASP A 103 -21.67 11.08 4.20
N LYS A 104 -21.74 12.26 3.58
CA LYS A 104 -22.85 12.66 2.70
C LYS A 104 -22.96 11.76 1.46
N ILE A 105 -21.84 11.34 0.90
CA ILE A 105 -21.81 10.49 -0.29
C ILE A 105 -22.19 9.06 0.08
N THR A 106 -21.49 8.47 1.06
CA THR A 106 -21.63 7.06 1.41
C THR A 106 -22.94 6.71 2.10
N SER A 107 -23.55 7.66 2.85
CA SER A 107 -24.86 7.47 3.49
C SER A 107 -25.99 7.11 2.51
N LYS A 108 -25.81 7.32 1.21
CA LYS A 108 -26.82 7.02 0.19
C LYS A 108 -26.89 5.53 -0.19
N TYR A 109 -25.82 4.77 0.06
CA TYR A 109 -25.71 3.39 -0.46
C TYR A 109 -24.90 2.43 0.43
N MET A 110 -24.33 2.91 1.53
CA MET A 110 -23.48 2.10 2.40
C MET A 110 -23.97 2.13 3.84
N ASP A 111 -23.86 1.01 4.54
CA ASP A 111 -24.12 0.94 5.96
C ASP A 111 -23.18 1.85 6.77
N LEU A 112 -23.71 2.50 7.80
CA LEU A 112 -22.98 3.48 8.59
C LEU A 112 -21.74 2.90 9.28
N GLU A 113 -21.81 1.68 9.79
CA GLU A 113 -20.69 1.06 10.50
C GLU A 113 -19.59 0.65 9.52
N ILE A 114 -19.95 0.16 8.33
CA ILE A 114 -19.02 -0.14 7.25
C ILE A 114 -18.34 1.15 6.78
N SER A 115 -19.12 2.20 6.56
CA SER A 115 -18.61 3.51 6.15
C SER A 115 -17.59 4.07 7.15
N LYS A 116 -17.93 4.09 8.45
CA LYS A 116 -17.00 4.52 9.51
C LYS A 116 -15.72 3.68 9.54
N ARG A 117 -15.85 2.37 9.37
CA ARG A 117 -14.72 1.46 9.36
C ARG A 117 -13.76 1.76 8.21
N ILE A 118 -14.28 1.94 7.00
CA ILE A 118 -13.47 2.28 5.82
C ILE A 118 -12.77 3.62 6.04
N TRP A 119 -13.47 4.63 6.55
CA TRP A 119 -12.86 5.92 6.83
C TRP A 119 -11.71 5.83 7.84
N ASN A 120 -11.89 5.10 8.93
CA ASN A 120 -10.84 4.89 9.93
C ASN A 120 -9.62 4.19 9.34
N ILE A 121 -9.82 3.21 8.45
CA ILE A 121 -8.73 2.55 7.72
C ILE A 121 -8.00 3.57 6.83
N LEU A 122 -8.73 4.41 6.09
CA LEU A 122 -8.15 5.46 5.26
C LEU A 122 -7.30 6.43 6.07
N GLU A 123 -7.80 6.95 7.20
CA GLU A 123 -7.04 7.88 8.05
C GLU A 123 -5.75 7.28 8.60
N VAL A 124 -5.81 6.03 9.05
CA VAL A 124 -4.63 5.34 9.59
C VAL A 124 -3.64 4.99 8.48
N GLN A 125 -4.11 4.37 7.40
CA GLN A 125 -3.20 3.85 6.38
C GLN A 125 -2.65 4.94 5.45
N ALA A 126 -3.37 6.04 5.24
CA ALA A 126 -2.86 7.18 4.48
C ALA A 126 -1.55 7.78 5.04
N LEU A 127 -1.30 7.60 6.33
CA LEU A 127 -0.05 8.05 6.96
C LEU A 127 1.17 7.22 6.53
N TYR A 128 0.94 5.99 6.05
CA TYR A 128 1.99 5.00 5.81
C TYR A 128 2.05 4.53 4.36
N CYS A 129 1.03 4.82 3.55
CA CYS A 129 0.97 4.41 2.15
C CYS A 129 2.16 4.92 1.34
N PHE A 130 2.61 4.07 0.44
CA PHE A 130 3.78 4.29 -0.39
C PHE A 130 3.39 4.57 -1.85
N ASN A 131 4.25 5.23 -2.61
CA ASN A 131 4.01 5.42 -4.03
C ASN A 131 4.21 4.09 -4.78
N GLN A 132 3.20 3.64 -5.51
CA GLN A 132 3.21 2.34 -6.18
C GLN A 132 4.24 2.27 -7.31
N SER A 133 4.34 3.30 -8.13
CA SER A 133 5.28 3.32 -9.26
C SER A 133 6.73 3.26 -8.76
N HIS A 134 7.04 3.94 -7.67
CA HIS A 134 8.35 3.87 -7.02
C HIS A 134 8.62 2.45 -6.48
N ALA A 135 7.66 1.83 -5.80
CA ALA A 135 7.81 0.47 -5.29
C ALA A 135 8.07 -0.55 -6.42
N VAL A 136 7.34 -0.44 -7.53
CA VAL A 136 7.51 -1.32 -8.69
C VAL A 136 8.87 -1.10 -9.36
N ALA A 137 9.31 0.14 -9.55
CA ALA A 137 10.62 0.44 -10.11
C ALA A 137 11.75 -0.18 -9.28
N TYR A 138 11.70 -0.02 -7.96
CA TYR A 138 12.68 -0.66 -7.06
C TYR A 138 12.58 -2.18 -7.03
N ALA A 139 11.37 -2.74 -7.14
CA ALA A 139 11.19 -4.20 -7.24
C ALA A 139 11.88 -4.77 -8.49
N LEU A 140 11.79 -4.09 -9.62
CA LEU A 140 12.49 -4.49 -10.86
C LEU A 140 14.01 -4.44 -10.69
N ILE A 141 14.54 -3.39 -10.07
CA ILE A 141 15.98 -3.28 -9.78
C ILE A 141 16.42 -4.38 -8.81
N CYS A 142 15.67 -4.63 -7.74
CA CYS A 142 15.95 -5.70 -6.78
C CYS A 142 15.96 -7.07 -7.46
N TYR A 143 14.99 -7.33 -8.33
CA TYR A 143 14.92 -8.59 -9.08
C TYR A 143 16.11 -8.74 -10.00
N ALA A 144 16.44 -7.72 -10.81
CA ALA A 144 17.58 -7.75 -11.72
C ALA A 144 18.91 -7.98 -10.95
N THR A 145 19.09 -7.27 -9.83
CA THR A 145 20.27 -7.43 -8.96
C THR A 145 20.37 -8.86 -8.40
N ALA A 146 19.26 -9.41 -7.92
CA ALA A 146 19.22 -10.78 -7.44
C ALA A 146 19.50 -11.81 -8.54
N TYR A 147 18.97 -11.59 -9.75
CA TYR A 147 19.21 -12.42 -10.92
C TYR A 147 20.69 -12.46 -11.28
N TYR A 148 21.34 -11.30 -11.41
CA TYR A 148 22.78 -11.23 -11.71
C TYR A 148 23.63 -11.85 -10.60
N LYS A 149 23.29 -11.62 -9.34
CA LYS A 149 23.99 -12.23 -8.21
C LYS A 149 23.95 -13.75 -8.22
N VAL A 150 22.86 -14.35 -8.70
CA VAL A 150 22.70 -15.81 -8.75
C VAL A 150 23.32 -16.42 -10.01
N HIS A 151 23.10 -15.81 -11.16
CA HIS A 151 23.50 -16.38 -12.46
C HIS A 151 24.88 -15.93 -12.96
N TYR A 152 25.36 -14.76 -12.49
CA TYR A 152 26.63 -14.13 -12.89
C TYR A 152 27.38 -13.60 -11.65
N PRO A 153 27.71 -14.47 -10.67
CA PRO A 153 28.23 -14.04 -9.37
C PRO A 153 29.58 -13.32 -9.44
N LEU A 154 30.46 -13.71 -10.36
CA LEU A 154 31.78 -13.09 -10.49
C LEU A 154 31.67 -11.68 -11.07
N GLU A 155 30.94 -11.51 -12.14
CA GLU A 155 30.67 -10.23 -12.79
C GLU A 155 29.91 -9.28 -11.85
N TRP A 156 28.91 -9.81 -11.13
CA TRP A 156 28.16 -9.05 -10.13
C TRP A 156 29.07 -8.57 -8.99
N MET A 157 29.96 -9.45 -8.50
CA MET A 157 30.91 -9.12 -7.45
C MET A 157 31.91 -8.06 -7.92
N ALA A 158 32.48 -8.23 -9.11
CA ALA A 158 33.41 -7.27 -9.70
C ALA A 158 32.76 -5.88 -9.83
N ALA A 159 31.56 -5.81 -10.39
CA ALA A 159 30.82 -4.56 -10.53
C ALA A 159 30.51 -3.91 -9.17
N THR A 160 30.10 -4.71 -8.17
CA THR A 160 29.82 -4.21 -6.83
C THR A 160 31.04 -3.63 -6.15
N LEU A 161 32.19 -4.32 -6.25
CA LEU A 161 33.44 -3.85 -5.66
C LEU A 161 34.00 -2.62 -6.38
N THR A 162 33.88 -2.55 -7.69
CA THR A 162 34.35 -1.38 -8.47
C THR A 162 33.56 -0.12 -8.06
N ASN A 163 32.27 -0.23 -7.85
CA ASN A 163 31.41 0.92 -7.50
C ASN A 163 31.32 1.18 -5.97
N ALA A 164 31.95 0.35 -5.14
CA ALA A 164 31.92 0.55 -3.68
C ALA A 164 32.93 1.61 -3.19
N TYR A 165 33.81 2.09 -4.06
CA TYR A 165 34.87 3.05 -3.72
C TYR A 165 34.60 4.48 -4.25
N GLU A 166 33.43 4.72 -4.83
CA GLU A 166 32.93 6.07 -5.17
C GLU A 166 31.91 6.55 -4.13
#